data_9a9ff7fdcd8714b6b4775eedfb452960
#
_entry.id   9a9ff7fdcd8714b6b4775eedfb452960
#
_cell.length_a   1.000
_cell.length_b   1.000
_cell.length_c   1.000
_cell.angle_alpha   90.00
_cell.angle_beta   90.00
_cell.angle_gamma   90.00
#
_symmetry.space_group_name_H-M   'P 1'
#
loop_
_entity.id
_entity.type
_entity.pdbx_description
1 polymer ?
#
loop_
_entity_poly.entity_id
_entity_poly.type
_entity_poly.pdbx_seq_one_letter_code
_entity_poly.pdbx_strand_id
1 'polypeptide(L)'
;MSFASSAREEIAQRSPTKECCVRAAAYGIACFAKYFDARGLVLQTEQPHTVQLAQQLFARCGIRGEITEKPRVSGVLYEFNIRDAEQITRLHELFGTTGRETSLQIDPGLIRCQTCVSAYIAMAFLCSGTVTDPQKEYNLEFLTSRTNLARDFEALLAEHEFAPHRTRRNGVNLIYVKTGANVERLLRFMGAADAATQISVLKAFKQVRNQTNRQTNCDTANLGKTARANAQTLKAIRYLQEQHALETLPEVLQQAAAKRLQYPDLSLTALCGCFDPAVSKSGLSHRMKKLEALAENLRQRQQEGQEAVQ
;
A
#
# COMPACT_ATOMS: atom_id res chain seq x y z
N MET A 1 -0.41 -0.64 22.15
CA MET A 1 -1.61 -0.06 21.49
C MET A 1 -1.58 -0.44 20.01
N SER A 2 -2.74 -0.74 19.38
CA SER A 2 -2.76 -1.03 17.94
C SER A 2 -2.71 0.26 17.13
N PHE A 3 -2.23 0.20 15.87
CA PHE A 3 -2.22 1.36 14.96
C PHE A 3 -3.62 2.01 14.84
N ALA A 4 -4.65 1.19 14.71
CA ALA A 4 -6.04 1.69 14.66
C ALA A 4 -6.47 2.40 15.95
N SER A 5 -6.05 1.90 17.12
CA SER A 5 -6.33 2.54 18.41
C SER A 5 -5.63 3.89 18.53
N SER A 6 -4.36 3.98 18.15
CA SER A 6 -3.61 5.25 18.17
C SER A 6 -4.22 6.29 17.23
N ALA A 7 -4.61 5.89 16.01
CA ALA A 7 -5.28 6.80 15.07
C ALA A 7 -6.63 7.31 15.60
N ARG A 8 -7.42 6.47 16.27
CA ARG A 8 -8.68 6.88 16.90
C ARG A 8 -8.46 7.84 18.06
N GLU A 9 -7.49 7.56 18.92
CA GLU A 9 -7.15 8.44 20.05
C GLU A 9 -6.74 9.84 19.56
N GLU A 10 -5.91 9.90 18.53
CA GLU A 10 -5.46 11.15 17.91
C GLU A 10 -6.64 11.95 17.34
N ILE A 11 -7.58 11.30 16.64
CA ILE A 11 -8.79 11.93 16.13
C ILE A 11 -9.67 12.41 17.27
N ALA A 12 -9.86 11.60 18.32
CA ALA A 12 -10.74 11.92 19.45
C ALA A 12 -10.25 13.10 20.29
N GLN A 13 -8.94 13.41 20.28
CA GLN A 13 -8.38 14.58 20.95
C GLN A 13 -8.67 15.89 20.21
N ARG A 14 -9.15 15.83 18.95
CA ARG A 14 -9.46 17.01 18.14
C ARG A 14 -10.95 17.33 18.16
N SER A 15 -11.31 18.42 18.80
CA SER A 15 -12.67 18.96 18.76
C SER A 15 -12.77 20.11 17.74
N PRO A 16 -13.76 20.10 16.84
CA PRO A 16 -13.97 21.21 15.91
C PRO A 16 -14.37 22.48 16.67
N THR A 17 -13.88 23.63 16.20
CA THR A 17 -14.12 24.93 16.85
C THR A 17 -15.35 25.66 16.31
N LYS A 18 -15.59 25.60 14.99
CA LYS A 18 -16.73 26.26 14.34
C LYS A 18 -18.04 25.51 14.63
N GLU A 19 -19.11 26.21 14.91
CA GLU A 19 -20.41 25.62 15.21
C GLU A 19 -20.94 24.70 14.10
N CYS A 20 -20.80 25.10 12.84
CA CYS A 20 -21.20 24.26 11.71
C CYS A 20 -20.42 22.94 11.68
N CYS A 21 -19.13 22.94 12.04
CA CYS A 21 -18.29 21.74 12.08
C CYS A 21 -18.62 20.87 13.31
N VAL A 22 -19.02 21.48 14.43
CA VAL A 22 -19.52 20.74 15.60
C VAL A 22 -20.81 20.02 15.26
N ARG A 23 -21.74 20.70 14.58
CA ARG A 23 -22.99 20.10 14.11
C ARG A 23 -22.72 18.96 13.12
N ALA A 24 -21.81 19.15 12.16
CA ALA A 24 -21.42 18.12 11.21
C ALA A 24 -20.76 16.89 11.89
N ALA A 25 -19.94 17.11 12.93
CA ALA A 25 -19.36 16.05 13.73
C ALA A 25 -20.44 15.25 14.50
N ALA A 26 -21.34 15.96 15.19
CA ALA A 26 -22.46 15.33 15.88
C ALA A 26 -23.35 14.53 14.91
N TYR A 27 -23.58 15.06 13.70
CA TYR A 27 -24.30 14.37 12.63
C TYR A 27 -23.59 13.11 12.16
N GLY A 28 -22.26 13.15 12.01
CA GLY A 28 -21.45 11.95 11.70
C GLY A 28 -21.62 10.86 12.75
N ILE A 29 -21.62 11.21 14.04
CA ILE A 29 -21.93 10.26 15.12
C ILE A 29 -23.36 9.70 14.95
N ALA A 30 -24.37 10.53 14.72
CA ALA A 30 -25.75 10.10 14.56
C ALA A 30 -25.91 9.13 13.39
N CYS A 31 -25.29 9.42 12.23
CA CYS A 31 -25.36 8.57 11.05
C CYS A 31 -24.72 7.19 11.26
N PHE A 32 -23.61 7.11 12.00
CA PHE A 32 -22.85 5.87 12.19
C PHE A 32 -23.02 5.23 13.58
N ALA A 33 -23.85 5.80 14.43
CA ALA A 33 -24.23 5.21 15.71
C ALA A 33 -24.96 3.86 15.54
N LYS A 34 -25.00 3.07 16.59
CA LYS A 34 -25.71 1.78 16.64
C LYS A 34 -27.17 1.94 16.23
N TYR A 35 -27.85 2.94 16.79
CA TYR A 35 -29.13 3.40 16.26
C TYR A 35 -29.26 4.93 16.41
N PHE A 36 -30.03 5.50 15.50
CA PHE A 36 -30.49 6.87 15.48
C PHE A 36 -31.89 6.83 14.85
N ASP A 37 -32.92 6.88 15.70
CA ASP A 37 -34.33 6.75 15.32
C ASP A 37 -35.22 7.35 16.39
N ALA A 38 -36.55 7.12 16.33
CA ALA A 38 -37.53 7.65 17.28
C ALA A 38 -37.25 7.27 18.75
N ARG A 39 -36.38 6.29 19.01
CA ARG A 39 -35.94 5.91 20.36
C ARG A 39 -34.80 6.75 20.89
N GLY A 40 -34.24 7.62 20.00
CA GLY A 40 -33.11 8.48 20.27
C GLY A 40 -31.82 8.00 19.60
N LEU A 41 -30.69 8.14 20.29
CA LEU A 41 -29.38 7.81 19.76
C LEU A 41 -28.60 6.93 20.73
N VAL A 42 -27.92 5.92 20.22
CA VAL A 42 -26.94 5.14 21.00
C VAL A 42 -25.69 4.89 20.21
N LEU A 43 -24.58 5.40 20.71
CA LEU A 43 -23.22 5.09 20.27
C LEU A 43 -22.61 4.05 21.23
N GLN A 44 -22.04 2.97 20.71
CA GLN A 44 -21.30 1.97 21.48
C GLN A 44 -19.87 1.86 20.96
N THR A 45 -18.90 1.86 21.87
CA THR A 45 -17.47 1.74 21.54
C THR A 45 -16.67 1.19 22.71
N GLU A 46 -15.52 0.60 22.44
CA GLU A 46 -14.54 0.19 23.47
C GLU A 46 -13.56 1.34 23.82
N GLN A 47 -13.69 2.50 23.16
CA GLN A 47 -12.81 3.65 23.32
C GLN A 47 -13.48 4.73 24.18
N PRO A 48 -13.03 4.97 25.43
CA PRO A 48 -13.66 5.96 26.32
C PRO A 48 -13.62 7.39 25.75
N HIS A 49 -12.52 7.77 25.09
CA HIS A 49 -12.39 9.10 24.50
C HIS A 49 -13.44 9.39 23.43
N THR A 50 -13.92 8.37 22.71
CA THR A 50 -14.95 8.54 21.68
C THR A 50 -16.30 8.94 22.29
N VAL A 51 -16.73 8.30 23.38
CA VAL A 51 -18.00 8.68 24.04
C VAL A 51 -17.89 10.01 24.76
N GLN A 52 -16.73 10.35 25.31
CA GLN A 52 -16.47 11.67 25.93
C GLN A 52 -16.56 12.79 24.88
N LEU A 53 -15.92 12.58 23.71
CA LEU A 53 -16.02 13.53 22.59
C LEU A 53 -17.47 13.66 22.10
N ALA A 54 -18.20 12.54 21.96
CA ALA A 54 -19.61 12.55 21.58
C ALA A 54 -20.44 13.41 22.57
N GLN A 55 -20.29 13.18 23.87
CA GLN A 55 -20.97 13.97 24.90
C GLN A 55 -20.67 15.47 24.77
N GLN A 56 -19.41 15.83 24.58
CA GLN A 56 -19.00 17.25 24.40
C GLN A 56 -19.61 17.87 23.13
N LEU A 57 -19.62 17.14 22.01
CA LEU A 57 -20.16 17.64 20.74
C LEU A 57 -21.67 17.87 20.84
N PHE A 58 -22.41 16.90 21.38
CA PHE A 58 -23.86 17.06 21.57
C PHE A 58 -24.21 18.12 22.59
N ALA A 59 -23.45 18.27 23.69
CA ALA A 59 -23.64 19.34 24.67
C ALA A 59 -23.47 20.73 24.03
N ARG A 60 -22.48 20.90 23.14
CA ARG A 60 -22.28 22.14 22.35
C ARG A 60 -23.44 22.40 21.36
N CYS A 61 -24.15 21.36 20.95
CA CYS A 61 -25.38 21.50 20.16
C CYS A 61 -26.64 21.69 21.04
N GLY A 62 -26.51 21.86 22.35
CA GLY A 62 -27.63 22.02 23.26
C GLY A 62 -28.37 20.71 23.62
N ILE A 63 -27.74 19.58 23.35
CA ILE A 63 -28.35 18.26 23.62
C ILE A 63 -27.55 17.55 24.70
N ARG A 64 -28.27 16.99 25.68
CA ARG A 64 -27.68 16.22 26.79
C ARG A 64 -27.80 14.73 26.51
N GLY A 65 -26.74 13.99 26.77
CA GLY A 65 -26.73 12.54 26.74
C GLY A 65 -25.89 11.98 27.88
N GLU A 66 -26.10 10.73 28.19
CA GLU A 66 -25.47 10.02 29.30
C GLU A 66 -24.46 9.01 28.80
N ILE A 67 -23.34 8.87 29.52
CA ILE A 67 -22.36 7.82 29.33
C ILE A 67 -22.57 6.73 30.34
N THR A 68 -22.67 5.49 29.88
CA THR A 68 -22.74 4.30 30.71
C THR A 68 -21.66 3.30 30.36
N GLU A 69 -21.14 2.59 31.36
CA GLU A 69 -20.12 1.56 31.20
C GLU A 69 -20.76 0.18 31.40
N LYS A 70 -20.44 -0.73 30.47
CA LYS A 70 -20.93 -2.12 30.55
C LYS A 70 -19.72 -3.06 30.57
N PRO A 71 -19.40 -3.68 31.71
CA PRO A 71 -18.32 -4.66 31.78
C PRO A 71 -18.60 -5.83 30.83
N ARG A 72 -17.55 -6.31 30.16
CA ARG A 72 -17.53 -7.50 29.31
C ARG A 72 -16.35 -8.38 29.67
N VAL A 73 -16.35 -9.62 29.23
CA VAL A 73 -15.23 -10.56 29.44
C VAL A 73 -13.92 -10.04 28.78
N SER A 74 -14.05 -9.32 27.66
CA SER A 74 -12.91 -8.78 26.89
C SER A 74 -12.55 -7.33 27.20
N GLY A 75 -13.17 -6.69 28.22
CA GLY A 75 -12.95 -5.28 28.55
C GLY A 75 -14.21 -4.52 28.92
N VAL A 76 -14.25 -3.22 28.68
CA VAL A 76 -15.38 -2.34 28.96
C VAL A 76 -16.00 -1.83 27.67
N LEU A 77 -17.29 -1.95 27.52
CA LEU A 77 -18.07 -1.30 26.48
C LEU A 77 -18.63 0.01 27.02
N TYR A 78 -18.24 1.12 26.41
CA TYR A 78 -18.78 2.45 26.68
C TYR A 78 -19.97 2.70 25.77
N GLU A 79 -21.03 3.29 26.35
CA GLU A 79 -22.24 3.66 25.61
C GLU A 79 -22.59 5.12 25.93
N PHE A 80 -22.62 5.96 24.88
CA PHE A 80 -23.22 7.29 24.95
C PHE A 80 -24.64 7.19 24.41
N ASN A 81 -25.64 7.67 25.18
CA ASN A 81 -27.02 7.54 24.82
C ASN A 81 -27.81 8.84 25.05
N ILE A 82 -28.80 9.07 24.18
CA ILE A 82 -29.80 10.16 24.28
C ILE A 82 -31.16 9.47 24.27
N ARG A 83 -31.83 9.39 25.43
CA ARG A 83 -33.08 8.65 25.59
C ARG A 83 -34.19 9.50 26.21
N ASP A 84 -33.87 10.66 26.76
CA ASP A 84 -34.86 11.60 27.28
C ASP A 84 -35.72 12.17 26.16
N ALA A 85 -37.04 12.23 26.34
CA ALA A 85 -37.98 12.62 25.29
C ALA A 85 -37.77 14.05 24.76
N GLU A 86 -37.40 14.99 25.64
CA GLU A 86 -37.11 16.37 25.25
C GLU A 86 -35.80 16.41 24.42
N GLN A 87 -34.77 15.67 24.86
CA GLN A 87 -33.50 15.61 24.16
C GLN A 87 -33.62 14.90 22.80
N ILE A 88 -34.49 13.88 22.69
CA ILE A 88 -34.81 13.23 21.41
C ILE A 88 -35.47 14.22 20.44
N THR A 89 -36.42 15.01 20.93
CA THR A 89 -37.07 16.04 20.09
C THR A 89 -36.06 17.04 19.58
N ARG A 90 -35.19 17.58 20.45
CA ARG A 90 -34.11 18.50 20.06
C ARG A 90 -33.11 17.86 19.08
N LEU A 91 -32.80 16.58 19.26
CA LEU A 91 -31.91 15.81 18.37
C LEU A 91 -32.47 15.75 16.94
N HIS A 92 -33.77 15.47 16.81
CA HIS A 92 -34.43 15.39 15.50
C HIS A 92 -34.58 16.78 14.87
N GLU A 93 -34.92 17.81 15.66
CA GLU A 93 -34.94 19.20 15.20
C GLU A 93 -33.56 19.67 14.70
N LEU A 94 -32.48 19.34 15.41
CA LEU A 94 -31.12 19.72 15.06
C LEU A 94 -30.72 19.21 13.65
N PHE A 95 -31.14 17.99 13.31
CA PHE A 95 -30.78 17.32 12.07
C PHE A 95 -31.91 17.33 11.02
N GLY A 96 -33.06 17.92 11.30
CA GLY A 96 -34.19 17.94 10.37
C GLY A 96 -34.78 16.57 10.07
N THR A 97 -34.76 15.68 11.07
CA THR A 97 -35.28 14.30 10.96
C THR A 97 -36.51 14.12 11.85
N THR A 98 -37.25 13.02 11.63
CA THR A 98 -38.43 12.67 12.43
C THR A 98 -38.20 11.42 13.31
N GLY A 99 -37.10 10.72 13.06
CA GLY A 99 -36.82 9.43 13.68
C GLY A 99 -37.64 8.25 13.13
N ARG A 100 -38.48 8.50 12.10
CA ARG A 100 -39.34 7.50 11.45
C ARG A 100 -38.91 7.22 10.02
N GLU A 101 -37.77 7.77 9.60
CA GLU A 101 -37.23 7.57 8.28
C GLU A 101 -36.96 6.07 8.03
N THR A 102 -37.52 5.53 6.95
CA THR A 102 -37.29 4.14 6.52
C THR A 102 -35.85 3.93 6.05
N SER A 103 -35.16 5.02 5.74
CA SER A 103 -33.78 4.97 5.21
C SER A 103 -33.03 6.25 5.59
N LEU A 104 -31.85 6.10 6.18
CA LEU A 104 -30.98 7.22 6.48
C LEU A 104 -30.09 7.55 5.29
N GLN A 105 -30.08 8.83 4.91
CA GLN A 105 -29.23 9.42 3.86
C GLN A 105 -28.41 10.55 4.46
N ILE A 106 -27.35 10.95 3.77
CA ILE A 106 -26.56 12.12 4.16
C ILE A 106 -27.28 13.37 3.67
N ASP A 107 -27.60 14.29 4.61
CA ASP A 107 -28.09 15.63 4.25
C ASP A 107 -26.91 16.56 3.97
N PRO A 108 -26.69 17.00 2.69
CA PRO A 108 -25.61 17.92 2.35
C PRO A 108 -25.74 19.28 3.05
N GLY A 109 -26.95 19.70 3.45
CA GLY A 109 -27.20 20.94 4.18
C GLY A 109 -26.53 21.00 5.55
N LEU A 110 -26.21 19.83 6.14
CA LEU A 110 -25.49 19.70 7.40
C LEU A 110 -23.96 19.66 7.23
N ILE A 111 -23.45 19.55 6.00
CA ILE A 111 -22.01 19.43 5.68
C ILE A 111 -21.61 20.60 4.75
N ARG A 112 -21.48 21.80 5.30
CA ARG A 112 -21.40 23.03 4.52
C ARG A 112 -20.00 23.46 4.04
N CYS A 113 -18.95 23.02 4.69
CA CYS A 113 -17.58 23.42 4.36
C CYS A 113 -16.64 22.23 4.44
N GLN A 114 -15.45 22.34 3.86
CA GLN A 114 -14.45 21.28 3.86
C GLN A 114 -14.10 20.77 5.27
N THR A 115 -14.05 21.65 6.26
CA THR A 115 -13.83 21.26 7.66
C THR A 115 -15.04 20.49 8.23
N CYS A 116 -16.28 20.77 7.77
CA CYS A 116 -17.46 19.97 8.13
C CYS A 116 -17.34 18.56 7.58
N VAL A 117 -16.89 18.40 6.33
CA VAL A 117 -16.65 17.07 5.72
C VAL A 117 -15.61 16.30 6.51
N SER A 118 -14.47 16.94 6.83
CA SER A 118 -13.42 16.35 7.66
C SER A 118 -13.95 15.87 9.01
N ALA A 119 -14.70 16.72 9.71
CA ALA A 119 -15.29 16.41 11.01
C ALA A 119 -16.33 15.27 10.92
N TYR A 120 -17.17 15.27 9.89
CA TYR A 120 -18.16 14.23 9.64
C TYR A 120 -17.49 12.86 9.42
N ILE A 121 -16.49 12.79 8.52
CA ILE A 121 -15.76 11.56 8.20
C ILE A 121 -14.96 11.08 9.41
N ALA A 122 -14.34 11.98 10.18
CA ALA A 122 -13.63 11.65 11.41
C ALA A 122 -14.53 10.96 12.43
N MET A 123 -15.74 11.48 12.63
CA MET A 123 -16.70 10.86 13.55
C MET A 123 -17.25 9.53 13.01
N ALA A 124 -17.49 9.43 11.71
CA ALA A 124 -17.82 8.15 11.07
C ALA A 124 -16.73 7.09 11.34
N PHE A 125 -15.45 7.48 11.28
CA PHE A 125 -14.33 6.61 11.59
C PHE A 125 -14.30 6.19 13.06
N LEU A 126 -14.52 7.10 13.99
CA LEU A 126 -14.58 6.78 15.42
C LEU A 126 -15.73 5.81 15.76
N CYS A 127 -16.87 5.94 15.08
CA CYS A 127 -18.04 5.10 15.31
C CYS A 127 -17.94 3.71 14.67
N SER A 128 -17.45 3.62 13.45
CA SER A 128 -17.55 2.40 12.63
C SER A 128 -16.32 2.11 11.76
N GLY A 129 -15.31 2.97 11.81
CA GLY A 129 -14.11 2.82 11.01
C GLY A 129 -13.05 1.93 11.63
N THR A 130 -12.18 1.39 10.82
CA THR A 130 -10.94 0.74 11.23
C THR A 130 -9.84 0.96 10.19
N VAL A 131 -8.59 0.82 10.60
CA VAL A 131 -7.44 0.88 9.72
C VAL A 131 -6.49 -0.26 10.04
N THR A 132 -6.02 -0.95 9.02
CA THR A 132 -5.07 -2.07 9.18
C THR A 132 -3.68 -1.53 9.52
N ASP A 133 -2.89 -2.33 10.22
CA ASP A 133 -1.48 -2.04 10.47
C ASP A 133 -0.74 -1.85 9.14
N PRO A 134 -0.13 -0.69 8.88
CA PRO A 134 0.50 -0.36 7.60
C PRO A 134 1.77 -1.19 7.31
N GLN A 135 2.28 -1.94 8.30
CA GLN A 135 3.32 -2.94 8.06
C GLN A 135 2.78 -4.12 7.26
N LYS A 136 1.49 -4.50 7.47
CA LYS A 136 0.82 -5.61 6.79
C LYS A 136 0.24 -5.17 5.46
N GLU A 137 -0.72 -4.24 5.50
CA GLU A 137 -1.39 -3.72 4.29
C GLU A 137 -1.91 -2.30 4.51
N TYR A 138 -2.23 -1.62 3.42
CA TYR A 138 -2.87 -0.30 3.44
C TYR A 138 -4.36 -0.47 3.17
N ASN A 139 -5.16 -0.48 4.23
CA ASN A 139 -6.61 -0.61 4.14
C ASN A 139 -7.27 0.17 5.28
N LEU A 140 -8.23 1.04 4.95
CA LEU A 140 -9.05 1.79 5.88
C LEU A 140 -10.50 1.54 5.52
N GLU A 141 -11.32 1.15 6.47
CA GLU A 141 -12.67 0.64 6.27
C GLU A 141 -13.68 1.36 7.16
N PHE A 142 -14.91 1.48 6.66
CA PHE A 142 -16.10 1.92 7.40
C PHE A 142 -17.20 0.89 7.22
N LEU A 143 -17.91 0.59 8.29
CA LEU A 143 -18.97 -0.39 8.32
C LEU A 143 -20.33 0.26 8.60
N THR A 144 -21.35 -0.09 7.84
CA THR A 144 -22.74 0.30 8.15
C THR A 144 -23.75 -0.70 7.58
N SER A 145 -24.80 -0.99 8.34
CA SER A 145 -25.94 -1.77 7.85
C SER A 145 -26.86 -0.95 6.93
N ARG A 146 -26.76 0.38 6.95
CA ARG A 146 -27.64 1.32 6.23
C ARG A 146 -27.18 1.51 4.79
N THR A 147 -27.92 0.94 3.84
CA THR A 147 -27.50 0.88 2.43
C THR A 147 -27.42 2.25 1.76
N ASN A 148 -28.41 3.13 1.99
CA ASN A 148 -28.38 4.46 1.40
C ASN A 148 -27.28 5.33 2.00
N LEU A 149 -27.09 5.28 3.30
CA LEU A 149 -25.95 5.93 3.96
C LEU A 149 -24.61 5.46 3.37
N ALA A 150 -24.46 4.16 3.12
CA ALA A 150 -23.23 3.61 2.53
C ALA A 150 -22.96 4.14 1.13
N ARG A 151 -24.00 4.27 0.29
CA ARG A 151 -23.91 4.84 -1.05
C ARG A 151 -23.54 6.32 -1.02
N ASP A 152 -24.21 7.09 -0.17
CA ASP A 152 -23.96 8.53 -0.06
C ASP A 152 -22.58 8.82 0.54
N PHE A 153 -22.12 7.99 1.48
CA PHE A 153 -20.80 8.10 2.08
C PHE A 153 -19.67 7.73 1.09
N GLU A 154 -19.89 6.70 0.25
CA GLU A 154 -18.99 6.38 -0.87
C GLU A 154 -18.87 7.57 -1.82
N ALA A 155 -20.02 8.19 -2.20
CA ALA A 155 -20.03 9.37 -3.06
C ALA A 155 -19.29 10.56 -2.43
N LEU A 156 -19.51 10.82 -1.13
CA LEU A 156 -18.81 11.88 -0.38
C LEU A 156 -17.28 11.66 -0.38
N LEU A 157 -16.82 10.45 -0.15
CA LEU A 157 -15.39 10.13 -0.21
C LEU A 157 -14.82 10.27 -1.62
N ALA A 158 -15.59 9.91 -2.66
CA ALA A 158 -15.19 10.03 -4.06
C ALA A 158 -15.08 11.48 -4.50
N GLU A 159 -16.02 12.35 -4.10
CA GLU A 159 -15.99 13.80 -4.35
C GLU A 159 -14.71 14.44 -3.79
N HIS A 160 -14.20 13.93 -2.68
CA HIS A 160 -12.94 14.37 -2.08
C HIS A 160 -11.72 13.55 -2.53
N GLU A 161 -11.85 12.83 -3.64
CA GLU A 161 -10.76 12.08 -4.32
C GLU A 161 -10.09 11.00 -3.48
N PHE A 162 -10.75 10.39 -2.49
CA PHE A 162 -10.20 9.31 -1.68
C PHE A 162 -10.25 7.94 -2.36
N ALA A 163 -10.80 7.86 -3.58
CA ALA A 163 -10.95 6.63 -4.35
C ALA A 163 -11.54 5.47 -3.53
N PRO A 164 -12.75 5.63 -2.96
CA PRO A 164 -13.39 4.60 -2.18
C PRO A 164 -13.86 3.44 -3.06
N HIS A 165 -14.01 2.29 -2.41
CA HIS A 165 -14.68 1.12 -2.97
C HIS A 165 -15.76 0.68 -2.00
N ARG A 166 -16.86 0.13 -2.51
CA ARG A 166 -17.93 -0.41 -1.69
C ARG A 166 -18.19 -1.88 -2.02
N THR A 167 -18.37 -2.68 -0.99
CA THR A 167 -18.81 -4.08 -1.09
C THR A 167 -19.80 -4.39 0.01
N ARG A 168 -20.45 -5.55 -0.06
CA ARG A 168 -21.34 -6.03 0.98
C ARG A 168 -20.88 -7.39 1.47
N ARG A 169 -20.72 -7.52 2.80
CA ARG A 169 -20.28 -8.75 3.43
C ARG A 169 -21.17 -9.07 4.63
N ASN A 170 -21.76 -10.26 4.67
CA ASN A 170 -22.65 -10.72 5.76
C ASN A 170 -23.78 -9.72 6.09
N GLY A 171 -24.39 -9.11 5.06
CA GLY A 171 -25.48 -8.14 5.25
C GLY A 171 -25.03 -6.72 5.61
N VAL A 172 -23.75 -6.48 5.88
CA VAL A 172 -23.18 -5.18 6.23
C VAL A 172 -22.48 -4.58 5.00
N ASN A 173 -22.67 -3.28 4.76
CA ASN A 173 -21.95 -2.55 3.74
C ASN A 173 -20.58 -2.16 4.30
N LEU A 174 -19.55 -2.42 3.48
CA LEU A 174 -18.16 -2.09 3.75
C LEU A 174 -17.72 -1.06 2.72
N ILE A 175 -17.39 0.14 3.15
CA ILE A 175 -16.77 1.19 2.34
C ILE A 175 -15.30 1.23 2.73
N TYR A 176 -14.39 1.10 1.76
CA TYR A 176 -12.98 1.01 2.06
C TYR A 176 -12.11 1.78 1.08
N VAL A 177 -10.97 2.23 1.58
CA VAL A 177 -9.92 2.93 0.84
C VAL A 177 -8.65 2.09 0.91
N LYS A 178 -8.08 1.79 -0.25
CA LYS A 178 -6.79 1.09 -0.41
C LYS A 178 -5.71 2.05 -0.88
N THR A 179 -4.50 1.56 -0.96
CA THR A 179 -3.26 2.26 -1.28
C THR A 179 -2.74 3.16 -0.16
N GLY A 180 -1.43 3.10 0.05
CA GLY A 180 -0.80 3.90 1.11
C GLY A 180 -0.97 5.41 0.95
N ALA A 181 -1.10 5.91 -0.30
CA ALA A 181 -1.31 7.33 -0.56
C ALA A 181 -2.71 7.80 -0.12
N ASN A 182 -3.75 7.04 -0.47
CA ASN A 182 -5.13 7.42 -0.14
C ASN A 182 -5.43 7.23 1.36
N VAL A 183 -4.92 6.15 1.98
CA VAL A 183 -5.08 5.92 3.43
C VAL A 183 -4.37 7.00 4.23
N GLU A 184 -3.13 7.36 3.88
CA GLU A 184 -2.38 8.46 4.49
C GLU A 184 -3.14 9.78 4.38
N ARG A 185 -3.62 10.13 3.17
CA ARG A 185 -4.37 11.36 2.92
C ARG A 185 -5.67 11.41 3.71
N LEU A 186 -6.41 10.30 3.78
CA LEU A 186 -7.66 10.23 4.51
C LEU A 186 -7.45 10.34 6.03
N LEU A 187 -6.43 9.69 6.60
CA LEU A 187 -6.07 9.84 8.02
C LEU A 187 -5.69 11.28 8.34
N ARG A 188 -4.86 11.91 7.50
CA ARG A 188 -4.50 13.32 7.65
C ARG A 188 -5.71 14.24 7.56
N PHE A 189 -6.63 13.96 6.64
CA PHE A 189 -7.88 14.71 6.47
C PHE A 189 -8.79 14.60 7.69
N MET A 190 -8.86 13.43 8.32
CA MET A 190 -9.60 13.22 9.57
C MET A 190 -8.91 13.80 10.82
N GLY A 191 -7.64 14.22 10.68
CA GLY A 191 -6.88 14.82 11.77
C GLY A 191 -5.91 13.86 12.47
N ALA A 192 -5.74 12.62 12.02
CA ALA A 192 -4.74 11.66 12.51
C ALA A 192 -3.38 11.91 11.80
N ALA A 193 -2.70 13.00 12.15
CA ALA A 193 -1.49 13.45 11.48
C ALA A 193 -0.28 12.55 11.78
N ASP A 194 -0.16 12.03 13.01
CA ASP A 194 0.93 11.16 13.41
C ASP A 194 0.79 9.77 12.78
N ALA A 195 -0.44 9.23 12.77
CA ALA A 195 -0.74 7.99 12.05
C ALA A 195 -0.47 8.10 10.55
N ALA A 196 -0.84 9.21 9.92
CA ALA A 196 -0.53 9.50 8.52
C ALA A 196 0.98 9.59 8.27
N THR A 197 1.73 10.23 9.18
CA THR A 197 3.18 10.36 9.09
C THR A 197 3.88 8.99 9.20
N GLN A 198 3.41 8.11 10.08
CA GLN A 198 3.92 6.73 10.18
C GLN A 198 3.75 5.97 8.84
N ILE A 199 2.60 6.12 8.16
CA ILE A 199 2.39 5.53 6.82
C ILE A 199 3.40 6.11 5.81
N SER A 200 3.61 7.42 5.82
CA SER A 200 4.55 8.10 4.94
C SER A 200 5.97 7.55 5.07
N VAL A 201 6.44 7.43 6.31
CA VAL A 201 7.76 6.87 6.64
C VAL A 201 7.88 5.41 6.16
N LEU A 202 6.88 4.57 6.44
CA LEU A 202 6.88 3.17 6.01
C LEU A 202 6.87 3.02 4.48
N LYS A 203 6.15 3.90 3.76
CA LYS A 203 6.18 3.93 2.29
C LYS A 203 7.58 4.22 1.75
N ALA A 204 8.25 5.22 2.32
CA ALA A 204 9.62 5.57 1.94
C ALA A 204 10.59 4.39 2.15
N PHE A 205 10.54 3.74 3.31
CA PHE A 205 11.35 2.54 3.58
C PHE A 205 11.07 1.39 2.60
N LYS A 206 9.79 1.10 2.33
CA LYS A 206 9.41 0.05 1.36
C LYS A 206 9.93 0.39 -0.04
N GLN A 207 9.88 1.65 -0.46
CA GLN A 207 10.38 2.09 -1.76
C GLN A 207 11.88 1.91 -1.90
N VAL A 208 12.68 2.36 -0.91
CA VAL A 208 14.14 2.20 -0.89
C VAL A 208 14.51 0.72 -0.94
N ARG A 209 13.90 -0.11 -0.10
CA ARG A 209 14.15 -1.56 -0.09
C ARG A 209 13.84 -2.22 -1.43
N ASN A 210 12.71 -1.86 -2.06
CA ASN A 210 12.33 -2.42 -3.35
C ASN A 210 13.29 -2.00 -4.47
N GLN A 211 13.78 -0.75 -4.44
CA GLN A 211 14.78 -0.26 -5.38
C GLN A 211 16.12 -1.01 -5.22
N THR A 212 16.59 -1.17 -3.97
CA THR A 212 17.81 -1.94 -3.66
C THR A 212 17.69 -3.40 -4.14
N ASN A 213 16.55 -4.06 -3.84
CA ASN A 213 16.32 -5.43 -4.28
C ASN A 213 16.32 -5.56 -5.82
N ARG A 214 15.70 -4.61 -6.53
CA ARG A 214 15.72 -4.59 -8.00
C ARG A 214 17.13 -4.42 -8.55
N GLN A 215 17.93 -3.52 -7.95
CA GLN A 215 19.32 -3.31 -8.33
C GLN A 215 20.14 -4.58 -8.09
N THR A 216 20.06 -5.16 -6.90
CA THR A 216 20.77 -6.42 -6.57
C THR A 216 20.40 -7.55 -7.51
N ASN A 217 19.10 -7.72 -7.82
CA ASN A 217 18.65 -8.76 -8.75
C ASN A 217 19.20 -8.52 -10.16
N CYS A 218 19.24 -7.26 -10.63
CA CYS A 218 19.81 -6.89 -11.91
C CYS A 218 21.31 -7.21 -11.96
N ASP A 219 22.06 -6.81 -10.94
CA ASP A 219 23.51 -7.03 -10.83
C ASP A 219 23.84 -8.53 -10.78
N THR A 220 23.09 -9.29 -9.98
CA THR A 220 23.23 -10.75 -9.89
C THR A 220 22.95 -11.43 -11.23
N ALA A 221 21.88 -11.03 -11.92
CA ALA A 221 21.54 -11.57 -13.24
C ALA A 221 22.63 -11.25 -14.29
N ASN A 222 23.17 -10.04 -14.27
CA ASN A 222 24.25 -9.61 -15.17
C ASN A 222 25.54 -10.37 -14.87
N LEU A 223 25.90 -10.54 -13.60
CA LEU A 223 27.06 -11.32 -13.18
C LEU A 223 26.91 -12.78 -13.64
N GLY A 224 25.75 -13.39 -13.42
CA GLY A 224 25.47 -14.76 -13.87
C GLY A 224 25.54 -14.93 -15.39
N LYS A 225 25.02 -13.97 -16.17
CA LYS A 225 25.15 -13.98 -17.63
C LYS A 225 26.62 -13.87 -18.08
N THR A 226 27.39 -12.99 -17.45
CA THR A 226 28.81 -12.80 -17.74
C THR A 226 29.62 -14.07 -17.42
N ALA A 227 29.38 -14.67 -16.25
CA ALA A 227 30.05 -15.90 -15.83
C ALA A 227 29.76 -17.07 -16.80
N ARG A 228 28.50 -17.24 -17.21
CA ARG A 228 28.12 -18.29 -18.18
C ARG A 228 28.79 -18.07 -19.54
N ALA A 229 28.77 -16.84 -20.07
CA ALA A 229 29.42 -16.50 -21.34
C ALA A 229 30.93 -16.75 -21.25
N ASN A 230 31.58 -16.33 -20.17
CA ASN A 230 32.99 -16.60 -19.95
C ASN A 230 33.31 -18.09 -19.91
N ALA A 231 32.55 -18.86 -19.17
CA ALA A 231 32.71 -20.31 -19.06
C ALA A 231 32.54 -21.02 -20.42
N GLN A 232 31.55 -20.60 -21.20
CA GLN A 232 31.32 -21.13 -22.55
C GLN A 232 32.53 -20.82 -23.49
N THR A 233 33.00 -19.58 -23.51
CA THR A 233 34.16 -19.17 -24.31
C THR A 233 35.43 -19.89 -23.86
N LEU A 234 35.68 -20.02 -22.56
CA LEU A 234 36.81 -20.75 -22.01
C LEU A 234 36.78 -22.23 -22.38
N LYS A 235 35.62 -22.86 -22.34
CA LYS A 235 35.44 -24.28 -22.76
C LYS A 235 35.75 -24.45 -24.25
N ALA A 236 35.34 -23.51 -25.08
CA ALA A 236 35.61 -23.51 -26.51
C ALA A 236 37.13 -23.33 -26.79
N ILE A 237 37.79 -22.37 -26.14
CA ILE A 237 39.22 -22.12 -26.31
C ILE A 237 40.05 -23.31 -25.85
N ARG A 238 39.76 -23.91 -24.70
CA ARG A 238 40.48 -25.10 -24.20
C ARG A 238 40.34 -26.28 -25.16
N TYR A 239 39.12 -26.51 -25.68
CA TYR A 239 38.92 -27.55 -26.68
C TYR A 239 39.73 -27.33 -27.95
N LEU A 240 39.77 -26.09 -28.50
CA LEU A 240 40.62 -25.76 -29.64
C LEU A 240 42.11 -25.98 -29.35
N GLN A 241 42.56 -25.71 -28.12
CA GLN A 241 43.93 -25.92 -27.68
C GLN A 241 44.27 -27.44 -27.59
N GLU A 242 43.39 -28.24 -27.00
CA GLU A 242 43.51 -29.72 -26.88
C GLU A 242 43.58 -30.40 -28.27
N GLN A 243 42.90 -29.80 -29.26
CA GLN A 243 42.89 -30.31 -30.62
C GLN A 243 44.02 -29.72 -31.51
N HIS A 244 44.97 -28.96 -30.93
CA HIS A 244 46.03 -28.26 -31.65
C HIS A 244 45.54 -27.32 -32.78
N ALA A 245 44.24 -26.97 -32.75
CA ALA A 245 43.61 -26.12 -33.76
C ALA A 245 43.85 -24.62 -33.49
N LEU A 246 44.15 -24.23 -32.25
CA LEU A 246 44.34 -22.84 -31.87
C LEU A 246 45.53 -22.18 -32.57
N GLU A 247 46.61 -22.94 -32.77
CA GLU A 247 47.86 -22.49 -33.39
C GLU A 247 47.73 -22.21 -34.91
N THR A 248 46.72 -22.79 -35.54
CA THR A 248 46.43 -22.61 -36.98
C THR A 248 45.53 -21.40 -37.26
N LEU A 249 44.97 -20.75 -36.19
CA LEU A 249 44.08 -19.60 -36.34
C LEU A 249 44.85 -18.31 -36.63
N PRO A 250 44.17 -17.28 -37.18
CA PRO A 250 44.77 -15.96 -37.33
C PRO A 250 45.23 -15.40 -35.97
N GLU A 251 46.35 -14.72 -35.96
CA GLU A 251 47.03 -14.17 -34.79
C GLU A 251 46.09 -13.39 -33.87
N VAL A 252 45.16 -12.61 -34.44
CA VAL A 252 44.15 -11.82 -33.73
C VAL A 252 43.22 -12.71 -32.87
N LEU A 253 42.94 -13.95 -33.31
CA LEU A 253 42.13 -14.90 -32.55
C LEU A 253 42.97 -15.61 -31.50
N GLN A 254 44.22 -15.94 -31.79
CA GLN A 254 45.17 -16.50 -30.84
C GLN A 254 45.40 -15.55 -29.65
N GLN A 255 45.63 -14.27 -29.93
CA GLN A 255 45.78 -13.23 -28.90
C GLN A 255 44.49 -13.07 -28.03
N ALA A 256 43.32 -13.11 -28.66
CA ALA A 256 42.04 -13.05 -27.95
C ALA A 256 41.85 -14.25 -27.02
N ALA A 257 42.19 -15.45 -27.49
CA ALA A 257 42.14 -16.68 -26.68
C ALA A 257 43.13 -16.63 -25.51
N ALA A 258 44.38 -16.22 -25.75
CA ALA A 258 45.41 -16.08 -24.73
C ALA A 258 44.99 -15.11 -23.60
N LYS A 259 44.46 -13.94 -23.95
CA LYS A 259 43.99 -12.97 -22.99
C LYS A 259 42.79 -13.47 -22.19
N ARG A 260 41.85 -14.21 -22.81
CA ARG A 260 40.73 -14.82 -22.09
C ARG A 260 41.17 -15.93 -21.12
N LEU A 261 42.17 -16.73 -21.51
CA LEU A 261 42.75 -17.74 -20.62
C LEU A 261 43.51 -17.11 -19.45
N GLN A 262 44.22 -16.02 -19.69
CA GLN A 262 44.95 -15.26 -18.67
C GLN A 262 44.02 -14.59 -17.66
N TYR A 263 42.86 -14.11 -18.12
CA TYR A 263 41.88 -13.36 -17.32
C TYR A 263 40.46 -13.98 -17.43
N PRO A 264 40.22 -15.17 -16.85
CA PRO A 264 38.99 -15.95 -17.06
C PRO A 264 37.73 -15.24 -16.52
N ASP A 265 37.86 -14.48 -15.46
CA ASP A 265 36.71 -13.91 -14.75
C ASP A 265 36.35 -12.48 -15.18
N LEU A 266 37.24 -11.82 -15.94
CA LEU A 266 36.96 -10.45 -16.38
C LEU A 266 35.76 -10.38 -17.33
N SER A 267 34.92 -9.35 -17.13
CA SER A 267 33.88 -9.01 -18.10
C SER A 267 34.52 -8.69 -19.45
N LEU A 268 33.75 -8.84 -20.53
CA LEU A 268 34.28 -8.54 -21.89
C LEU A 268 34.76 -7.08 -22.00
N THR A 269 34.09 -6.16 -21.31
CA THR A 269 34.48 -4.73 -21.31
C THR A 269 35.80 -4.51 -20.59
N ALA A 270 36.02 -5.16 -19.45
CA ALA A 270 37.28 -5.07 -18.72
C ALA A 270 38.41 -5.74 -19.50
N LEU A 271 38.13 -6.86 -20.16
CA LEU A 271 39.13 -7.58 -20.99
C LEU A 271 39.60 -6.76 -22.16
N CYS A 272 38.78 -5.86 -22.73
CA CYS A 272 39.19 -4.96 -23.83
C CYS A 272 40.41 -4.08 -23.46
N GLY A 273 40.50 -3.65 -22.20
CA GLY A 273 41.61 -2.85 -21.68
C GLY A 273 42.92 -3.63 -21.49
N CYS A 274 42.88 -4.98 -21.59
CA CYS A 274 44.09 -5.82 -21.46
C CYS A 274 44.87 -5.98 -22.77
N PHE A 275 44.42 -5.34 -23.84
CA PHE A 275 45.10 -5.33 -25.14
C PHE A 275 45.85 -4.02 -25.36
N ASP A 276 46.94 -4.09 -26.11
CA ASP A 276 47.72 -2.92 -26.54
C ASP A 276 47.91 -2.97 -28.08
N PRO A 277 47.30 -2.04 -28.84
CA PRO A 277 46.31 -1.06 -28.37
C PRO A 277 44.99 -1.70 -27.92
N ALA A 278 44.23 -1.01 -27.03
CA ALA A 278 42.95 -1.47 -26.53
C ALA A 278 41.95 -1.76 -27.68
N VAL A 279 41.19 -2.84 -27.56
CA VAL A 279 40.23 -3.26 -28.59
C VAL A 279 38.83 -2.83 -28.23
N SER A 280 37.96 -2.65 -29.23
CA SER A 280 36.55 -2.34 -29.01
C SER A 280 35.79 -3.57 -28.45
N LYS A 281 34.80 -3.34 -27.63
CA LYS A 281 33.92 -4.39 -27.06
C LYS A 281 33.26 -5.22 -28.16
N SER A 282 32.77 -4.57 -29.23
CA SER A 282 32.17 -5.25 -30.39
C SER A 282 33.16 -6.14 -31.11
N GLY A 283 34.39 -5.63 -31.37
CA GLY A 283 35.47 -6.39 -31.99
C GLY A 283 35.86 -7.62 -31.16
N LEU A 284 36.05 -7.45 -29.85
CA LEU A 284 36.37 -8.57 -28.96
C LEU A 284 35.23 -9.58 -28.85
N SER A 285 33.97 -9.12 -28.78
CA SER A 285 32.78 -9.98 -28.78
C SER A 285 32.72 -10.84 -30.06
N HIS A 286 33.01 -10.24 -31.22
CA HIS A 286 33.04 -10.97 -32.47
C HIS A 286 34.14 -12.05 -32.47
N ARG A 287 35.36 -11.74 -31.98
CA ARG A 287 36.45 -12.71 -31.85
C ARG A 287 36.09 -13.89 -30.94
N MET A 288 35.47 -13.64 -29.78
CA MET A 288 35.02 -14.69 -28.87
C MET A 288 33.98 -15.60 -29.52
N LYS A 289 32.95 -15.04 -30.16
CA LYS A 289 31.95 -15.82 -30.92
C LYS A 289 32.55 -16.65 -32.04
N LYS A 290 33.57 -16.11 -32.71
CA LYS A 290 34.26 -16.86 -33.77
C LYS A 290 35.05 -18.05 -33.23
N LEU A 291 35.71 -17.91 -32.07
CA LEU A 291 36.34 -19.04 -31.36
C LEU A 291 35.34 -20.10 -30.95
N GLU A 292 34.18 -19.70 -30.41
CA GLU A 292 33.11 -20.63 -30.05
C GLU A 292 32.56 -21.38 -31.26
N ALA A 293 32.32 -20.69 -32.39
CA ALA A 293 31.83 -21.31 -33.61
C ALA A 293 32.85 -22.29 -34.22
N LEU A 294 34.14 -21.95 -34.18
CA LEU A 294 35.21 -22.83 -34.66
C LEU A 294 35.31 -24.11 -33.81
N ALA A 295 35.19 -23.99 -32.49
CA ALA A 295 35.19 -25.13 -31.59
C ALA A 295 34.01 -26.07 -31.86
N GLU A 296 32.82 -25.48 -32.09
CA GLU A 296 31.61 -26.26 -32.37
C GLU A 296 31.69 -27.00 -33.71
N ASN A 297 32.13 -26.30 -34.75
CA ASN A 297 32.35 -26.92 -36.09
C ASN A 297 33.37 -28.09 -36.05
N LEU A 298 34.40 -27.96 -35.23
CA LEU A 298 35.40 -29.02 -35.07
C LEU A 298 34.80 -30.23 -34.35
N ARG A 299 33.98 -30.03 -33.34
CA ARG A 299 33.28 -31.12 -32.67
C ARG A 299 32.33 -31.85 -33.60
N GLN A 300 31.56 -31.14 -34.40
CA GLN A 300 30.61 -31.75 -35.35
C GLN A 300 31.33 -32.61 -36.37
N ARG A 301 32.44 -32.12 -36.96
CA ARG A 301 33.23 -32.91 -37.89
C ARG A 301 33.82 -34.18 -37.28
N GLN A 302 34.23 -34.16 -36.03
CA GLN A 302 34.76 -35.33 -35.33
C GLN A 302 33.66 -36.35 -35.06
N GLN A 303 32.43 -35.93 -34.74
CA GLN A 303 31.27 -36.79 -34.55
C GLN A 303 30.87 -37.47 -35.89
N GLU A 304 30.75 -36.69 -36.96
CA GLU A 304 30.43 -37.20 -38.30
C GLU A 304 31.50 -38.21 -38.79
N GLY A 305 32.78 -37.94 -38.51
CA GLY A 305 33.89 -38.84 -38.87
C GLY A 305 33.90 -40.15 -38.06
N GLN A 306 33.41 -40.16 -36.85
CA GLN A 306 33.26 -41.35 -36.02
C GLN A 306 32.05 -42.21 -36.43
N GLU A 307 30.93 -41.57 -36.84
CA GLU A 307 29.74 -42.29 -37.35
C GLU A 307 29.95 -42.91 -38.72
N ALA A 308 30.88 -42.33 -39.56
CA ALA A 308 31.21 -42.87 -40.89
C ALA A 308 32.15 -44.08 -40.84
N VAL A 309 32.74 -44.43 -39.69
CA VAL A 309 33.69 -45.55 -39.49
C VAL A 309 33.03 -46.73 -38.75
N GLN A 310 31.79 -46.58 -38.25
CA GLN A 310 30.97 -47.66 -37.73
C GLN A 310 30.02 -48.20 -38.81
#